data_ef5b121ef5e9a46fd2b28f1617128a17
#
_entry.id   ef5b121ef5e9a46fd2b28f1617128a17
#
_cell.length_a   1.000
_cell.length_b   1.000
_cell.length_c   1.000
_cell.angle_alpha   90.00
_cell.angle_beta   90.00
_cell.angle_gamma   90.00
#
_symmetry.space_group_name_H-M   'P 1'
#
loop_
_entity.id
_entity.type
_entity.pdbx_description
1 polymer ?
#
loop_
_entity_poly.entity_id
_entity_poly.type
_entity_poly.pdbx_seq_one_letter_code
_entity_poly.pdbx_strand_id
1 'polypeptide(L)'
;DKVLWKRADELPTYHLANIVDDHLMEITEVIRGEEWLPSLPLHYMLYKAFGWEDSMPRFAHLSLLLKPDGKGKLSKRDGDRLGFPVFPLKWTNAEGEVSRGYREDGYFPEAFVNMLAFLGWNPGDDREIFTIDELINVFSLDRVIKSGARFNPEKAKWYNKEYLRMKNDEELTELLSPILEGHGMQVVACPKCAITAGAEITPQGADFKNHIFTHEYIEKIVAMTKERASFVKDFWEIAPYLFIAPAEFEKFDVKAGASSQPHDNRPIDPRAKVYDDTLTAPFLAKDVDKFWKPESYELVFKVADFIKGYTDEFTKEKFEIALEEYIKANEWPMGKVMNCLRMALTGASSGLGIADIVVTIGKAEVLNRIEFAKNRLSK
;
A
#
# COMPACT_ATOMS: atom_id res chain seq x y z
N ASP A 1 -47.29 12.05 -16.93
CA ASP A 1 -46.66 12.69 -18.11
C ASP A 1 -45.16 12.85 -17.87
N LYS A 2 -44.38 12.64 -18.91
CA LYS A 2 -42.93 12.83 -18.90
C LYS A 2 -42.54 13.89 -19.91
N VAL A 3 -41.69 14.83 -19.49
CA VAL A 3 -41.12 15.83 -20.40
C VAL A 3 -39.97 15.19 -21.16
N LEU A 4 -40.06 15.15 -22.47
CA LEU A 4 -39.03 14.60 -23.36
C LEU A 4 -38.13 15.69 -23.95
N TRP A 5 -38.65 16.92 -24.06
CA TRP A 5 -37.96 18.08 -24.62
C TRP A 5 -38.13 19.30 -23.71
N LYS A 6 -37.06 19.94 -23.36
CA LYS A 6 -37.08 21.18 -22.59
C LYS A 6 -37.18 22.37 -23.53
N ARG A 7 -38.26 23.14 -23.43
CA ARG A 7 -38.47 24.31 -24.30
C ARG A 7 -37.53 25.47 -24.00
N ALA A 8 -37.09 25.59 -22.74
CA ALA A 8 -36.23 26.69 -22.29
C ALA A 8 -34.82 26.63 -22.87
N ASP A 9 -34.27 25.42 -22.96
CA ASP A 9 -32.87 25.17 -23.35
C ASP A 9 -32.80 24.61 -24.77
N GLU A 10 -33.96 24.31 -25.37
CA GLU A 10 -34.09 23.60 -26.69
C GLU A 10 -33.31 22.27 -26.71
N LEU A 11 -33.25 21.56 -25.58
CA LEU A 11 -32.52 20.32 -25.39
C LEU A 11 -33.46 19.16 -25.06
N PRO A 12 -33.15 17.93 -25.53
CA PRO A 12 -33.85 16.74 -25.08
C PRO A 12 -33.58 16.47 -23.61
N THR A 13 -34.54 15.86 -22.93
CA THR A 13 -34.30 15.28 -21.61
C THR A 13 -33.57 13.96 -21.76
N TYR A 14 -32.99 13.45 -20.62
CA TYR A 14 -32.27 12.18 -20.61
C TYR A 14 -32.97 11.04 -21.34
N HIS A 15 -34.29 10.88 -21.12
CA HIS A 15 -35.03 9.76 -21.69
C HIS A 15 -35.06 9.79 -23.23
N LEU A 16 -35.20 10.96 -23.82
CA LEU A 16 -35.18 11.07 -25.29
C LEU A 16 -33.74 10.99 -25.82
N ALA A 17 -32.81 11.71 -25.24
CA ALA A 17 -31.41 11.72 -25.65
C ALA A 17 -30.83 10.31 -25.63
N ASN A 18 -31.00 9.57 -24.52
CA ASN A 18 -30.46 8.23 -24.34
C ASN A 18 -30.97 7.25 -25.43
N ILE A 19 -32.28 7.27 -25.76
CA ILE A 19 -32.83 6.37 -26.77
C ILE A 19 -32.27 6.68 -28.17
N VAL A 20 -32.12 7.97 -28.49
CA VAL A 20 -31.56 8.40 -29.79
C VAL A 20 -30.09 8.01 -29.89
N ASP A 21 -29.32 8.27 -28.83
CA ASP A 21 -27.89 7.94 -28.79
C ASP A 21 -27.68 6.42 -28.84
N ASP A 22 -28.40 5.63 -28.05
CA ASP A 22 -28.33 4.17 -28.09
C ASP A 22 -28.63 3.59 -29.46
N HIS A 23 -29.66 4.13 -30.15
CA HIS A 23 -30.02 3.70 -31.51
C HIS A 23 -28.94 4.07 -32.52
N LEU A 24 -28.49 5.34 -32.54
CA LEU A 24 -27.49 5.83 -33.51
C LEU A 24 -26.10 5.23 -33.26
N MET A 25 -25.76 4.85 -32.04
CA MET A 25 -24.53 4.19 -31.68
C MET A 25 -24.60 2.66 -31.80
N GLU A 26 -25.74 2.13 -32.25
CA GLU A 26 -25.96 0.68 -32.42
C GLU A 26 -25.70 -0.13 -31.12
N ILE A 27 -26.13 0.41 -29.97
CA ILE A 27 -25.96 -0.25 -28.67
C ILE A 27 -26.80 -1.53 -28.62
N THR A 28 -26.20 -2.64 -28.32
CA THR A 28 -26.84 -3.96 -28.25
C THR A 28 -27.30 -4.33 -26.85
N GLU A 29 -26.57 -3.91 -25.79
CA GLU A 29 -26.89 -4.12 -24.39
C GLU A 29 -26.77 -2.83 -23.59
N VAL A 30 -27.83 -2.48 -22.85
CA VAL A 30 -27.82 -1.39 -21.87
C VAL A 30 -27.67 -1.99 -20.48
N ILE A 31 -26.52 -1.78 -19.83
CA ILE A 31 -26.21 -2.23 -18.47
C ILE A 31 -26.16 -1.01 -17.57
N ARG A 32 -27.05 -0.93 -16.55
CA ARG A 32 -27.16 0.25 -15.69
C ARG A 32 -27.70 -0.12 -14.30
N GLY A 33 -27.64 0.80 -13.35
CA GLY A 33 -28.16 0.61 -12.00
C GLY A 33 -29.69 0.41 -11.95
N GLU A 34 -30.15 -0.35 -10.98
CA GLU A 34 -31.60 -0.67 -10.80
C GLU A 34 -32.47 0.56 -10.54
N GLU A 35 -31.89 1.70 -10.13
CA GLU A 35 -32.60 2.97 -10.00
C GLU A 35 -33.23 3.45 -11.32
N TRP A 36 -32.77 2.93 -12.45
CA TRP A 36 -33.31 3.22 -13.78
C TRP A 36 -34.40 2.25 -14.24
N LEU A 37 -34.68 1.19 -13.48
CA LEU A 37 -35.72 0.21 -13.80
C LEU A 37 -37.09 0.84 -13.99
N PRO A 38 -37.55 1.84 -13.19
CA PRO A 38 -38.82 2.51 -13.41
C PRO A 38 -38.93 3.27 -14.75
N SER A 39 -37.79 3.56 -15.41
CA SER A 39 -37.76 4.24 -16.71
C SER A 39 -37.86 3.28 -17.88
N LEU A 40 -37.67 1.99 -17.69
CA LEU A 40 -37.66 0.99 -18.75
C LEU A 40 -38.95 0.95 -19.57
N PRO A 41 -40.16 1.01 -19.00
CA PRO A 41 -41.40 1.05 -19.80
C PRO A 41 -41.48 2.27 -20.73
N LEU A 42 -41.00 3.44 -20.27
CA LEU A 42 -40.94 4.64 -21.10
C LEU A 42 -39.96 4.46 -22.27
N HIS A 43 -38.79 3.91 -22.04
CA HIS A 43 -37.78 3.65 -23.06
C HIS A 43 -38.32 2.67 -24.10
N TYR A 44 -38.95 1.59 -23.69
CA TYR A 44 -39.60 0.65 -24.58
C TYR A 44 -40.66 1.32 -25.47
N MET A 45 -41.51 2.19 -24.90
CA MET A 45 -42.52 2.94 -25.66
C MET A 45 -41.90 3.94 -26.64
N LEU A 46 -40.77 4.53 -26.31
CA LEU A 46 -40.04 5.43 -27.21
C LEU A 46 -39.47 4.67 -28.42
N TYR A 47 -38.81 3.54 -28.22
CA TYR A 47 -38.35 2.66 -29.31
C TYR A 47 -39.50 2.31 -30.26
N LYS A 48 -40.64 1.92 -29.69
CA LYS A 48 -41.83 1.61 -30.46
C LYS A 48 -42.38 2.83 -31.20
N ALA A 49 -42.44 4.00 -30.59
CA ALA A 49 -42.93 5.22 -31.19
C ALA A 49 -42.06 5.71 -32.35
N PHE A 50 -40.74 5.44 -32.31
CA PHE A 50 -39.80 5.74 -33.41
C PHE A 50 -39.76 4.66 -34.50
N GLY A 51 -40.42 3.51 -34.32
CA GLY A 51 -40.34 2.37 -35.23
C GLY A 51 -38.97 1.65 -35.17
N TRP A 52 -38.28 1.70 -34.04
CA TRP A 52 -36.94 1.15 -33.83
C TRP A 52 -36.97 -0.15 -33.00
N GLU A 53 -38.07 -0.89 -33.01
CA GLU A 53 -38.26 -2.12 -32.22
C GLU A 53 -37.20 -3.17 -32.56
N ASP A 54 -36.83 -3.30 -33.82
CA ASP A 54 -35.84 -4.28 -34.31
C ASP A 54 -34.39 -3.97 -33.86
N SER A 55 -34.12 -2.71 -33.56
CA SER A 55 -32.82 -2.24 -33.06
C SER A 55 -32.79 -1.95 -31.55
N MET A 56 -33.86 -2.31 -30.82
CA MET A 56 -33.95 -2.08 -29.41
C MET A 56 -32.94 -2.94 -28.65
N PRO A 57 -32.08 -2.34 -27.80
CA PRO A 57 -31.08 -3.08 -27.01
C PRO A 57 -31.75 -3.99 -25.97
N ARG A 58 -31.03 -5.00 -25.54
CA ARG A 58 -31.36 -5.74 -24.33
C ARG A 58 -31.02 -4.91 -23.10
N PHE A 59 -31.82 -5.02 -22.03
CA PHE A 59 -31.62 -4.24 -20.81
C PHE A 59 -31.24 -5.14 -19.64
N ALA A 60 -30.17 -4.80 -18.95
CA ALA A 60 -29.76 -5.40 -17.70
C ALA A 60 -29.65 -4.33 -16.59
N HIS A 61 -30.25 -4.61 -15.44
CA HIS A 61 -30.22 -3.71 -14.30
C HIS A 61 -29.41 -4.33 -13.16
N LEU A 62 -28.31 -3.66 -12.79
CA LEU A 62 -27.43 -4.08 -11.71
C LEU A 62 -27.98 -3.58 -10.38
N SER A 63 -27.82 -4.38 -9.33
CA SER A 63 -28.16 -3.99 -7.97
C SER A 63 -27.32 -2.80 -7.47
N LEU A 64 -27.83 -2.08 -6.45
CA LEU A 64 -27.14 -0.95 -5.88
C LEU A 64 -25.85 -1.37 -5.16
N LEU A 65 -24.81 -0.52 -5.27
CA LEU A 65 -23.66 -0.60 -4.39
C LEU A 65 -24.03 -0.02 -3.02
N LEU A 66 -23.86 -0.84 -1.99
CA LEU A 66 -24.19 -0.48 -0.61
C LEU A 66 -22.93 -0.02 0.14
N LYS A 67 -23.14 0.84 1.13
CA LYS A 67 -22.09 1.26 2.08
C LYS A 67 -21.43 0.07 2.78
N PRO A 68 -20.22 0.23 3.35
CA PRO A 68 -19.55 -0.83 4.10
C PRO A 68 -20.37 -1.42 5.26
N ASP A 69 -21.26 -0.64 5.88
CA ASP A 69 -22.18 -1.09 6.91
C ASP A 69 -23.44 -1.80 6.35
N GLY A 70 -23.59 -1.85 5.02
CA GLY A 70 -24.75 -2.42 4.33
C GLY A 70 -26.00 -1.55 4.36
N LYS A 71 -25.95 -0.34 4.94
CA LYS A 71 -27.11 0.53 5.13
C LYS A 71 -27.18 1.63 4.09
N GLY A 72 -27.94 1.38 3.04
CA GLY A 72 -28.21 2.35 1.97
C GLY A 72 -27.14 2.41 0.89
N LYS A 73 -27.46 3.13 -0.18
CA LYS A 73 -26.63 3.29 -1.38
C LYS A 73 -25.31 4.00 -1.05
N LEU A 74 -24.21 3.47 -1.57
CA LEU A 74 -22.90 4.11 -1.52
C LEU A 74 -22.94 5.38 -2.41
N SER A 75 -22.51 6.49 -1.83
CA SER A 75 -22.41 7.78 -2.53
C SER A 75 -20.95 8.25 -2.63
N LYS A 76 -20.66 9.19 -3.53
CA LYS A 76 -19.34 9.79 -3.68
C LYS A 76 -18.83 10.41 -2.35
N ARG A 77 -19.71 11.09 -1.62
CA ARG A 77 -19.40 11.70 -0.30
C ARG A 77 -19.09 10.69 0.79
N ASP A 78 -19.57 9.44 0.65
CA ASP A 78 -19.28 8.38 1.62
C ASP A 78 -17.81 7.92 1.50
N GLY A 79 -17.23 7.91 0.30
CA GLY A 79 -15.82 7.59 0.08
C GLY A 79 -14.90 8.56 0.82
N ASP A 80 -15.09 9.87 0.64
CA ASP A 80 -14.29 10.89 1.30
C ASP A 80 -14.40 10.79 2.83
N ARG A 81 -15.62 10.61 3.35
CA ARG A 81 -15.88 10.47 4.78
C ARG A 81 -15.29 9.19 5.40
N LEU A 82 -15.28 8.10 4.68
CA LEU A 82 -14.82 6.78 5.14
C LEU A 82 -13.37 6.47 4.74
N GLY A 83 -12.72 7.39 4.02
CA GLY A 83 -11.29 7.33 3.73
C GLY A 83 -10.88 6.37 2.60
N PHE A 84 -11.77 6.06 1.66
CA PHE A 84 -11.44 5.28 0.47
C PHE A 84 -11.83 6.03 -0.82
N PRO A 85 -11.11 5.82 -1.94
CA PRO A 85 -11.41 6.47 -3.20
C PRO A 85 -12.73 5.94 -3.81
N VAL A 86 -13.39 6.79 -4.59
CA VAL A 86 -14.61 6.43 -5.34
C VAL A 86 -14.38 6.53 -6.86
N PHE A 87 -13.43 7.38 -7.26
CA PHE A 87 -13.08 7.57 -8.66
C PHE A 87 -11.87 6.70 -9.05
N PRO A 88 -11.79 6.24 -10.30
CA PRO A 88 -10.59 5.57 -10.80
C PRO A 88 -9.34 6.44 -10.73
N LEU A 89 -9.49 7.74 -11.04
CA LEU A 89 -8.43 8.73 -11.07
C LEU A 89 -8.75 9.88 -10.11
N LYS A 90 -7.71 10.51 -9.57
CA LYS A 90 -7.85 11.77 -8.83
C LYS A 90 -8.53 12.81 -9.70
N TRP A 91 -9.52 13.50 -9.14
CA TRP A 91 -10.26 14.54 -9.82
C TRP A 91 -10.33 15.79 -8.96
N THR A 92 -10.19 16.94 -9.60
CA THR A 92 -10.33 18.26 -8.94
C THR A 92 -11.44 18.99 -9.64
N ASN A 93 -12.43 19.46 -8.88
CA ASN A 93 -13.55 20.25 -9.43
C ASN A 93 -13.15 21.70 -9.69
N ALA A 94 -14.06 22.48 -10.27
CA ALA A 94 -13.82 23.89 -10.59
C ALA A 94 -13.58 24.77 -9.33
N GLU A 95 -14.10 24.36 -8.20
CA GLU A 95 -13.95 25.00 -6.90
C GLU A 95 -12.64 24.63 -6.18
N GLY A 96 -11.82 23.72 -6.76
CA GLY A 96 -10.56 23.28 -6.21
C GLY A 96 -10.68 22.12 -5.18
N GLU A 97 -11.87 21.54 -5.00
CA GLU A 97 -12.05 20.38 -4.15
C GLU A 97 -11.47 19.14 -4.84
N VAL A 98 -10.69 18.35 -4.10
CA VAL A 98 -9.97 17.19 -4.60
C VAL A 98 -10.66 15.90 -4.15
N SER A 99 -11.04 15.07 -5.10
CA SER A 99 -11.48 13.69 -4.86
C SER A 99 -10.33 12.72 -5.15
N ARG A 100 -10.08 11.78 -4.22
CA ARG A 100 -9.03 10.76 -4.35
C ARG A 100 -9.36 9.78 -5.47
N GLY A 101 -8.32 9.29 -6.15
CA GLY A 101 -8.41 8.24 -7.18
C GLY A 101 -7.77 6.94 -6.73
N TYR A 102 -8.30 5.81 -7.19
CA TYR A 102 -7.73 4.49 -6.92
C TYR A 102 -6.29 4.38 -7.42
N ARG A 103 -5.99 4.95 -8.60
CA ARG A 103 -4.63 4.95 -9.17
C ARG A 103 -3.65 5.71 -8.27
N GLU A 104 -4.00 6.90 -7.83
CA GLU A 104 -3.15 7.74 -6.98
C GLU A 104 -3.04 7.21 -5.55
N ASP A 105 -4.00 6.41 -5.10
CA ASP A 105 -3.90 5.65 -3.84
C ASP A 105 -2.99 4.41 -3.96
N GLY A 106 -2.60 4.02 -5.19
CA GLY A 106 -1.65 2.95 -5.46
C GLY A 106 -2.28 1.61 -5.83
N TYR A 107 -3.56 1.58 -6.21
CA TYR A 107 -4.20 0.37 -6.70
C TYR A 107 -3.74 0.04 -8.13
N PHE A 108 -3.42 -1.21 -8.39
CA PHE A 108 -3.14 -1.71 -9.73
C PHE A 108 -4.43 -1.75 -10.56
N PRO A 109 -4.37 -1.45 -11.87
CA PRO A 109 -5.53 -1.51 -12.75
C PRO A 109 -6.21 -2.88 -12.74
N GLU A 110 -5.43 -3.95 -12.75
CA GLU A 110 -5.90 -5.33 -12.75
C GLU A 110 -6.66 -5.65 -11.45
N ALA A 111 -6.13 -5.22 -10.31
CA ALA A 111 -6.77 -5.39 -9.00
C ALA A 111 -8.09 -4.61 -8.93
N PHE A 112 -8.10 -3.40 -9.48
CA PHE A 112 -9.29 -2.55 -9.53
C PHE A 112 -10.39 -3.15 -10.40
N VAL A 113 -10.06 -3.63 -11.60
CA VAL A 113 -11.00 -4.30 -12.52
C VAL A 113 -11.57 -5.57 -11.88
N ASN A 114 -10.71 -6.41 -11.28
CA ASN A 114 -11.14 -7.64 -10.61
C ASN A 114 -12.07 -7.33 -9.43
N MET A 115 -11.75 -6.33 -8.61
CA MET A 115 -12.60 -5.86 -7.52
C MET A 115 -13.97 -5.41 -8.04
N LEU A 116 -14.00 -4.62 -9.13
CA LEU A 116 -15.26 -4.13 -9.72
C LEU A 116 -16.12 -5.29 -10.24
N ALA A 117 -15.52 -6.30 -10.87
CA ALA A 117 -16.25 -7.47 -11.36
C ALA A 117 -16.99 -8.18 -10.20
N PHE A 118 -16.37 -8.29 -9.04
CA PHE A 118 -16.98 -8.93 -7.85
C PHE A 118 -17.98 -8.05 -7.08
N LEU A 119 -18.18 -6.81 -7.50
CA LEU A 119 -19.23 -5.96 -6.92
C LEU A 119 -20.60 -6.30 -7.53
N GLY A 120 -21.18 -7.40 -7.11
CA GLY A 120 -22.50 -7.86 -7.52
C GLY A 120 -22.50 -8.97 -8.57
N TRP A 121 -21.37 -9.65 -8.74
CA TRP A 121 -21.21 -10.81 -9.60
C TRP A 121 -20.28 -11.84 -8.95
N ASN A 122 -20.38 -13.11 -9.34
CA ASN A 122 -19.42 -14.16 -9.00
C ASN A 122 -19.27 -15.19 -10.13
N PRO A 123 -18.12 -15.88 -10.24
CA PRO A 123 -17.85 -16.87 -11.28
C PRO A 123 -18.63 -18.18 -11.12
N GLY A 124 -19.21 -18.42 -9.94
CA GLY A 124 -19.89 -19.67 -9.57
C GLY A 124 -18.94 -20.75 -9.06
N ASP A 125 -17.69 -20.41 -8.79
CA ASP A 125 -16.69 -21.20 -8.07
C ASP A 125 -16.02 -20.34 -6.98
N ASP A 126 -15.01 -20.88 -6.28
CA ASP A 126 -14.35 -20.21 -5.15
C ASP A 126 -13.16 -19.32 -5.58
N ARG A 127 -12.91 -19.18 -6.87
CA ARG A 127 -11.85 -18.32 -7.37
C ARG A 127 -12.23 -16.85 -7.21
N GLU A 128 -11.28 -16.04 -6.76
CA GLU A 128 -11.47 -14.61 -6.57
C GLU A 128 -10.49 -13.75 -7.37
N ILE A 129 -9.39 -14.34 -7.87
CA ILE A 129 -8.34 -13.64 -8.63
C ILE A 129 -8.38 -14.12 -10.08
N PHE A 130 -8.46 -13.18 -11.01
CA PHE A 130 -8.60 -13.42 -12.43
C PHE A 130 -7.79 -12.42 -13.25
N THR A 131 -7.16 -12.86 -14.29
CA THR A 131 -6.69 -11.95 -15.34
C THR A 131 -7.90 -11.36 -16.09
N ILE A 132 -7.67 -10.28 -16.83
CA ILE A 132 -8.76 -9.68 -17.64
C ILE A 132 -9.30 -10.66 -18.69
N ASP A 133 -8.43 -11.47 -19.30
CA ASP A 133 -8.83 -12.48 -20.28
C ASP A 133 -9.65 -13.59 -19.65
N GLU A 134 -9.31 -14.04 -18.45
CA GLU A 134 -10.11 -14.99 -17.69
C GLU A 134 -11.49 -14.39 -17.34
N LEU A 135 -11.53 -13.13 -16.87
CA LEU A 135 -12.80 -12.43 -16.59
C LEU A 135 -13.69 -12.36 -17.85
N ILE A 136 -13.14 -12.01 -19.00
CA ILE A 136 -13.87 -11.96 -20.28
C ILE A 136 -14.49 -13.32 -20.59
N ASN A 137 -13.75 -14.41 -20.34
CA ASN A 137 -14.23 -15.77 -20.66
C ASN A 137 -15.28 -16.30 -19.67
N VAL A 138 -15.25 -15.89 -18.41
CA VAL A 138 -16.16 -16.43 -17.38
C VAL A 138 -17.32 -15.51 -17.05
N PHE A 139 -17.24 -14.23 -17.39
CA PHE A 139 -18.27 -13.25 -17.09
C PHE A 139 -19.59 -13.56 -17.83
N SER A 140 -20.69 -13.53 -17.09
CA SER A 140 -22.04 -13.66 -17.62
C SER A 140 -23.00 -12.79 -16.84
N LEU A 141 -23.89 -12.09 -17.54
CA LEU A 141 -24.97 -11.32 -16.92
C LEU A 141 -25.94 -12.19 -16.10
N ASP A 142 -26.06 -13.47 -16.45
CA ASP A 142 -26.93 -14.40 -15.73
C ASP A 142 -26.47 -14.67 -14.30
N ARG A 143 -25.19 -14.41 -14.01
CA ARG A 143 -24.58 -14.57 -12.67
C ARG A 143 -24.56 -13.27 -11.87
N VAL A 144 -25.15 -12.21 -12.37
CA VAL A 144 -25.27 -10.95 -11.62
C VAL A 144 -26.23 -11.16 -10.45
N ILE A 145 -25.76 -10.75 -9.26
CA ILE A 145 -26.50 -10.93 -8.00
C ILE A 145 -27.61 -9.87 -7.91
N LYS A 146 -28.83 -10.30 -7.63
CA LYS A 146 -30.00 -9.42 -7.54
C LYS A 146 -30.07 -8.58 -6.27
N SER A 147 -29.35 -8.97 -5.21
CA SER A 147 -29.27 -8.21 -3.97
C SER A 147 -28.16 -7.16 -4.04
N GLY A 148 -28.30 -6.05 -3.28
CA GLY A 148 -27.29 -5.01 -3.23
C GLY A 148 -25.89 -5.52 -2.88
N ALA A 149 -24.89 -5.09 -3.63
CA ALA A 149 -23.49 -5.46 -3.42
C ALA A 149 -22.86 -4.55 -2.36
N ARG A 150 -22.46 -5.12 -1.24
CA ARG A 150 -21.79 -4.37 -0.18
C ARG A 150 -20.33 -4.10 -0.53
N PHE A 151 -19.95 -2.83 -0.60
CA PHE A 151 -18.56 -2.45 -0.78
C PHE A 151 -17.75 -2.72 0.50
N ASN A 152 -16.59 -3.35 0.36
CA ASN A 152 -15.67 -3.63 1.46
C ASN A 152 -14.27 -3.08 1.15
N PRO A 153 -13.83 -1.96 1.79
CA PRO A 153 -12.52 -1.37 1.56
C PRO A 153 -11.35 -2.31 1.89
N GLU A 154 -11.49 -3.15 2.91
CA GLU A 154 -10.43 -4.12 3.26
C GLU A 154 -10.30 -5.21 2.20
N LYS A 155 -11.41 -5.65 1.61
CA LYS A 155 -11.37 -6.59 0.49
C LYS A 155 -10.75 -5.95 -0.75
N ALA A 156 -10.98 -4.65 -0.98
CA ALA A 156 -10.32 -3.90 -2.06
C ALA A 156 -8.79 -3.90 -1.88
N LYS A 157 -8.29 -3.64 -0.67
CA LYS A 157 -6.86 -3.72 -0.36
C LYS A 157 -6.32 -5.14 -0.52
N TRP A 158 -7.10 -6.14 -0.11
CA TRP A 158 -6.71 -7.54 -0.27
C TRP A 158 -6.52 -7.90 -1.75
N TYR A 159 -7.43 -7.49 -2.64
CA TYR A 159 -7.23 -7.66 -4.08
C TYR A 159 -5.91 -7.05 -4.52
N ASN A 160 -5.64 -5.80 -4.14
CA ASN A 160 -4.39 -5.13 -4.54
C ASN A 160 -3.15 -5.88 -4.05
N LYS A 161 -3.19 -6.37 -2.81
CA LYS A 161 -2.12 -7.19 -2.23
C LYS A 161 -1.86 -8.48 -3.02
N GLU A 162 -2.92 -9.19 -3.43
CA GLU A 162 -2.75 -10.43 -4.21
C GLU A 162 -2.12 -10.14 -5.58
N TYR A 163 -2.54 -9.07 -6.27
CA TYR A 163 -1.91 -8.67 -7.53
C TYR A 163 -0.47 -8.17 -7.35
N LEU A 164 -0.17 -7.47 -6.25
CA LEU A 164 1.20 -7.09 -5.90
C LEU A 164 2.09 -8.33 -5.76
N ARG A 165 1.61 -9.37 -5.09
CA ARG A 165 2.35 -10.63 -4.92
C ARG A 165 2.62 -11.37 -6.22
N MET A 166 1.75 -11.23 -7.22
CA MET A 166 1.92 -11.85 -8.54
C MET A 166 3.00 -11.16 -9.39
N LYS A 167 3.31 -9.90 -9.13
CA LYS A 167 4.39 -9.18 -9.83
C LYS A 167 5.75 -9.73 -9.40
N ASN A 168 6.73 -9.72 -10.30
CA ASN A 168 8.10 -10.05 -9.94
C ASN A 168 8.77 -8.89 -9.17
N ASP A 169 9.90 -9.17 -8.53
CA ASP A 169 10.55 -8.21 -7.65
C ASP A 169 11.23 -7.08 -8.44
N GLU A 170 11.67 -7.34 -9.66
CA GLU A 170 12.20 -6.34 -10.60
C GLU A 170 11.13 -5.31 -10.98
N GLU A 171 9.93 -5.74 -11.43
CA GLU A 171 8.80 -4.84 -11.72
C GLU A 171 8.43 -3.98 -10.50
N LEU A 172 8.40 -4.58 -9.31
CA LEU A 172 8.08 -3.85 -8.08
C LEU A 172 9.18 -2.85 -7.72
N THR A 173 10.44 -3.16 -8.00
CA THR A 173 11.58 -2.26 -7.83
C THR A 173 11.48 -1.06 -8.77
N GLU A 174 11.13 -1.28 -10.04
CA GLU A 174 10.90 -0.20 -10.99
C GLU A 174 9.75 0.73 -10.55
N LEU A 175 8.67 0.15 -10.02
CA LEU A 175 7.52 0.92 -9.51
C LEU A 175 7.85 1.68 -8.21
N LEU A 176 8.74 1.16 -7.39
CA LEU A 176 9.17 1.78 -6.13
C LEU A 176 10.17 2.91 -6.35
N SER A 177 11.03 2.82 -7.37
CA SER A 177 12.11 3.77 -7.65
C SER A 177 11.63 5.23 -7.69
N PRO A 178 10.59 5.61 -8.46
CA PRO A 178 10.11 7.01 -8.47
C PRO A 178 9.53 7.46 -7.12
N ILE A 179 9.04 6.55 -6.29
CA ILE A 179 8.56 6.88 -4.94
C ILE A 179 9.76 7.24 -4.05
N LEU A 180 10.84 6.46 -4.11
CA LEU A 180 12.08 6.75 -3.37
C LEU A 180 12.72 8.06 -3.84
N GLU A 181 12.73 8.31 -5.15
CA GLU A 181 13.22 9.58 -5.71
C GLU A 181 12.38 10.77 -5.22
N GLY A 182 11.07 10.60 -5.11
CA GLY A 182 10.18 11.60 -4.50
C GLY A 182 10.49 11.88 -3.03
N HIS A 183 11.11 10.94 -2.33
CA HIS A 183 11.67 11.12 -0.98
C HIS A 183 13.11 11.64 -0.96
N GLY A 184 13.68 12.02 -2.10
CA GLY A 184 15.03 12.60 -2.19
C GLY A 184 16.16 11.57 -2.26
N MET A 185 15.85 10.32 -2.58
CA MET A 185 16.83 9.25 -2.80
C MET A 185 17.20 9.17 -4.28
N GLN A 186 18.37 8.66 -4.58
CA GLN A 186 18.79 8.38 -5.95
C GLN A 186 18.85 6.88 -6.17
N VAL A 187 18.15 6.41 -7.20
CA VAL A 187 18.17 5.01 -7.63
C VAL A 187 19.05 4.86 -8.85
N VAL A 188 19.98 3.93 -8.83
CA VAL A 188 20.93 3.67 -9.91
C VAL A 188 20.92 2.20 -10.33
N ALA A 189 21.09 1.98 -11.63
CA ALA A 189 20.97 0.63 -12.19
C ALA A 189 22.05 -0.35 -11.66
N CYS A 190 23.24 0.13 -11.36
CA CYS A 190 24.33 -0.73 -10.91
C CYS A 190 25.40 0.04 -10.10
N PRO A 191 26.27 -0.69 -9.33
CA PRO A 191 27.36 -0.06 -8.56
C PRO A 191 28.31 0.81 -9.40
N LYS A 192 28.60 0.44 -10.64
CA LYS A 192 29.45 1.25 -11.54
C LYS A 192 28.81 2.60 -11.87
N CYS A 193 27.49 2.61 -12.09
CA CYS A 193 26.75 3.85 -12.33
C CYS A 193 26.79 4.77 -11.12
N ALA A 194 26.68 4.22 -9.92
CA ALA A 194 26.78 4.94 -8.66
C ALA A 194 28.17 5.58 -8.45
N ILE A 195 29.25 4.82 -8.68
CA ILE A 195 30.63 5.32 -8.56
C ILE A 195 30.87 6.48 -9.54
N THR A 196 30.33 6.40 -10.77
CA THR A 196 30.39 7.48 -11.74
C THR A 196 29.68 8.74 -11.25
N ALA A 197 28.64 8.59 -10.43
CA ALA A 197 27.91 9.68 -9.77
C ALA A 197 28.59 10.18 -8.48
N GLY A 198 29.77 9.64 -8.12
CA GLY A 198 30.54 10.05 -6.94
C GLY A 198 30.12 9.35 -5.64
N ALA A 199 29.36 8.27 -5.71
CA ALA A 199 28.90 7.51 -4.54
C ALA A 199 29.99 6.57 -4.00
N GLU A 200 29.98 6.38 -2.68
CA GLU A 200 30.78 5.38 -1.97
C GLU A 200 29.89 4.15 -1.66
N ILE A 201 29.64 3.34 -2.68
CA ILE A 201 28.73 2.21 -2.58
C ILE A 201 29.35 1.08 -1.73
N THR A 202 28.60 0.65 -0.72
CA THR A 202 28.91 -0.54 0.08
C THR A 202 28.82 -1.82 -0.76
N PRO A 203 29.40 -2.96 -0.32
CA PRO A 203 29.19 -4.26 -0.97
C PRO A 203 27.73 -4.68 -1.09
N GLN A 204 26.84 -4.12 -0.29
CA GLN A 204 25.40 -4.36 -0.34
C GLN A 204 24.67 -3.55 -1.42
N GLY A 205 25.31 -2.53 -2.01
CA GLY A 205 24.72 -1.70 -3.06
C GLY A 205 24.09 -0.40 -2.57
N ALA A 206 24.50 0.09 -1.40
CA ALA A 206 23.96 1.30 -0.79
C ALA A 206 25.04 2.32 -0.42
N ASP A 207 24.75 3.59 -0.62
CA ASP A 207 25.47 4.74 -0.03
C ASP A 207 24.49 5.51 0.87
N PHE A 208 24.48 5.19 2.15
CA PHE A 208 23.56 5.80 3.12
C PHE A 208 23.84 7.30 3.35
N LYS A 209 25.08 7.73 3.15
CA LYS A 209 25.48 9.13 3.34
C LYS A 209 24.91 10.05 2.27
N ASN A 210 24.88 9.57 1.02
CA ASN A 210 24.40 10.33 -0.14
C ASN A 210 23.01 9.85 -0.60
N HIS A 211 22.39 8.87 0.10
CA HIS A 211 21.09 8.26 -0.22
C HIS A 211 21.01 7.71 -1.64
N ILE A 212 22.07 7.01 -2.07
CA ILE A 212 22.15 6.37 -3.38
C ILE A 212 22.08 4.86 -3.22
N PHE A 213 21.14 4.23 -3.94
CA PHE A 213 20.87 2.80 -3.85
C PHE A 213 20.87 2.17 -5.24
N THR A 214 21.44 0.98 -5.34
CA THR A 214 21.37 0.19 -6.58
C THR A 214 20.02 -0.52 -6.70
N HIS A 215 19.60 -0.83 -7.92
CA HIS A 215 18.42 -1.65 -8.18
C HIS A 215 18.46 -2.97 -7.40
N GLU A 216 19.62 -3.66 -7.40
CA GLU A 216 19.80 -4.93 -6.67
C GLU A 216 19.57 -4.78 -5.16
N TYR A 217 19.99 -3.64 -4.57
CA TYR A 217 19.74 -3.37 -3.16
C TYR A 217 18.24 -3.20 -2.88
N ILE A 218 17.54 -2.45 -3.73
CA ILE A 218 16.10 -2.20 -3.59
C ILE A 218 15.31 -3.50 -3.81
N GLU A 219 15.68 -4.30 -4.81
CA GLU A 219 15.06 -5.58 -5.10
C GLU A 219 15.11 -6.54 -3.89
N LYS A 220 16.24 -6.58 -3.18
CA LYS A 220 16.36 -7.34 -1.91
C LYS A 220 15.36 -6.85 -0.85
N ILE A 221 15.16 -5.54 -0.73
CA ILE A 221 14.18 -4.98 0.22
C ILE A 221 12.75 -5.34 -0.20
N VAL A 222 12.45 -5.23 -1.48
CA VAL A 222 11.15 -5.64 -2.05
C VAL A 222 10.88 -7.10 -1.72
N ALA A 223 11.80 -8.01 -2.01
CA ALA A 223 11.65 -9.43 -1.72
C ALA A 223 11.39 -9.71 -0.23
N MET A 224 12.09 -9.02 0.68
CA MET A 224 11.91 -9.19 2.13
C MET A 224 10.57 -8.63 2.66
N THR A 225 9.99 -7.65 1.99
CA THR A 225 8.82 -6.91 2.51
C THR A 225 7.53 -7.20 1.75
N LYS A 226 7.61 -7.85 0.59
CA LYS A 226 6.51 -8.13 -0.33
C LYS A 226 5.28 -8.77 0.33
N GLU A 227 5.49 -9.75 1.20
CA GLU A 227 4.42 -10.43 1.92
C GLU A 227 3.65 -9.52 2.90
N ARG A 228 4.25 -8.40 3.30
CA ARG A 228 3.64 -7.44 4.23
C ARG A 228 3.02 -6.25 3.53
N ALA A 229 3.42 -5.98 2.28
CA ALA A 229 2.96 -4.86 1.48
C ALA A 229 1.58 -5.13 0.87
N SER A 230 0.76 -4.09 0.78
CA SER A 230 -0.49 -4.07 0.02
C SER A 230 -0.43 -3.09 -1.15
N PHE A 231 0.46 -2.11 -1.06
CA PHE A 231 0.75 -1.09 -2.08
C PHE A 231 2.26 -0.95 -2.27
N VAL A 232 2.67 -0.46 -3.42
CA VAL A 232 4.11 -0.24 -3.71
C VAL A 232 4.75 0.72 -2.70
N LYS A 233 4.04 1.75 -2.26
CA LYS A 233 4.52 2.69 -1.25
C LYS A 233 4.79 2.03 0.11
N ASP A 234 4.13 0.90 0.40
CA ASP A 234 4.29 0.22 1.68
C ASP A 234 5.72 -0.31 1.86
N PHE A 235 6.46 -0.57 0.78
CA PHE A 235 7.87 -0.98 0.86
C PHE A 235 8.73 0.07 1.59
N TRP A 236 8.46 1.35 1.34
CA TRP A 236 9.06 2.45 2.07
C TRP A 236 8.52 2.53 3.50
N GLU A 237 7.19 2.47 3.69
CA GLU A 237 6.53 2.65 4.98
C GLU A 237 6.84 1.52 5.97
N ILE A 238 7.04 0.27 5.50
CA ILE A 238 7.34 -0.91 6.33
C ILE A 238 8.76 -0.85 6.89
N ALA A 239 9.74 -0.42 6.10
CA ALA A 239 11.14 -0.51 6.46
C ALA A 239 11.96 0.72 6.04
N PRO A 240 11.57 1.95 6.43
CA PRO A 240 12.28 3.17 6.07
C PRO A 240 13.74 3.16 6.54
N TYR A 241 14.02 2.46 7.62
CA TYR A 241 15.38 2.27 8.16
C TYR A 241 16.32 1.47 7.24
N LEU A 242 15.82 0.82 6.21
CA LEU A 242 16.66 0.19 5.19
C LEU A 242 17.16 1.20 4.14
N PHE A 243 16.57 2.38 4.08
CA PHE A 243 16.95 3.45 3.16
C PHE A 243 17.67 4.62 3.85
N ILE A 244 17.30 4.93 5.08
CA ILE A 244 17.88 6.02 5.85
C ILE A 244 18.30 5.56 7.24
N ALA A 245 19.37 6.15 7.75
CA ALA A 245 19.79 5.90 9.13
C ALA A 245 18.84 6.59 10.10
N PRO A 246 18.60 6.02 11.31
CA PRO A 246 17.79 6.66 12.33
C PRO A 246 18.18 8.11 12.65
N ALA A 247 19.45 8.46 12.50
CA ALA A 247 19.96 9.82 12.69
C ALA A 247 19.35 10.86 11.75
N GLU A 248 18.77 10.45 10.64
CA GLU A 248 18.32 11.31 9.56
C GLU A 248 16.80 11.29 9.33
N PHE A 249 16.04 10.52 10.12
CA PHE A 249 14.60 10.36 9.97
C PHE A 249 13.83 11.69 9.92
N GLU A 250 14.24 12.68 10.71
CA GLU A 250 13.61 14.02 10.71
C GLU A 250 13.73 14.72 9.35
N LYS A 251 14.82 14.49 8.61
CA LYS A 251 15.05 15.09 7.30
C LYS A 251 14.11 14.55 6.22
N PHE A 252 13.59 13.33 6.40
CA PHE A 252 12.78 12.60 5.44
C PHE A 252 11.31 12.47 5.85
N ASP A 253 10.85 13.22 6.85
CA ASP A 253 9.47 13.15 7.39
C ASP A 253 9.02 11.70 7.71
N VAL A 254 9.94 10.89 8.20
CA VAL A 254 9.66 9.51 8.61
C VAL A 254 9.04 9.53 10.00
N LYS A 255 7.82 9.04 10.10
CA LYS A 255 7.15 8.91 11.40
C LYS A 255 7.84 7.86 12.26
N ALA A 256 8.19 8.23 13.49
CA ALA A 256 8.75 7.29 14.44
C ALA A 256 7.78 6.13 14.68
N GLY A 257 8.27 4.91 14.52
CA GLY A 257 7.49 3.71 14.76
C GLY A 257 6.40 3.43 13.70
N ALA A 258 6.69 3.69 12.41
CA ALA A 258 5.87 3.20 11.31
C ALA A 258 5.84 1.65 11.33
N SER A 259 5.22 1.08 12.35
CA SER A 259 4.72 -0.28 12.31
C SER A 259 3.37 -0.20 11.62
N SER A 260 3.13 -1.10 10.69
CA SER A 260 1.88 -1.31 9.98
C SER A 260 0.75 -1.80 10.93
N GLN A 261 0.55 -1.10 12.04
CA GLN A 261 -0.63 -1.29 12.88
C GLN A 261 -1.72 -0.38 12.31
N PRO A 262 -2.92 -0.89 12.04
CA PRO A 262 -4.06 -0.04 11.72
C PRO A 262 -4.23 0.98 12.84
N HIS A 263 -4.61 2.21 12.50
CA HIS A 263 -4.93 3.25 13.46
C HIS A 263 -5.85 2.70 14.54
N ASP A 264 -5.27 2.45 15.71
CA ASP A 264 -6.01 2.02 16.87
C ASP A 264 -6.75 3.24 17.42
N ASN A 265 -8.02 3.37 17.06
CA ASN A 265 -8.93 4.41 17.56
C ASN A 265 -9.37 4.15 19.01
N ARG A 266 -8.61 3.37 19.78
CA ARG A 266 -8.92 3.22 21.21
C ARG A 266 -8.67 4.54 21.94
N PRO A 267 -9.56 4.95 22.88
CA PRO A 267 -9.33 6.12 23.71
C PRO A 267 -7.99 5.99 24.45
N ILE A 268 -7.23 7.08 24.48
CA ILE A 268 -5.97 7.16 25.24
C ILE A 268 -6.30 6.84 26.70
N ASP A 269 -5.67 5.80 27.26
CA ASP A 269 -5.81 5.44 28.68
C ASP A 269 -5.29 6.63 29.52
N PRO A 270 -6.12 7.27 30.34
CA PRO A 270 -5.69 8.40 31.18
C PRO A 270 -4.62 8.04 32.22
N ARG A 271 -4.26 6.76 32.37
CA ARG A 271 -3.17 6.26 33.18
C ARG A 271 -1.87 6.06 32.40
N ALA A 272 -1.85 6.33 31.09
CA ALA A 272 -0.63 6.26 30.31
C ALA A 272 0.41 7.24 30.89
N LYS A 273 1.61 6.75 31.17
CA LYS A 273 2.72 7.61 31.58
C LYS A 273 2.92 8.71 30.51
N VAL A 274 2.93 9.97 30.94
CA VAL A 274 3.39 11.07 30.11
C VAL A 274 4.89 10.88 29.92
N TYR A 275 5.31 10.56 28.71
CA TYR A 275 6.73 10.46 28.35
C TYR A 275 7.23 11.85 27.93
N ASP A 276 8.50 12.11 28.27
CA ASP A 276 9.18 13.33 27.90
C ASP A 276 9.30 13.43 26.36
N ASP A 277 8.57 14.37 25.76
CA ASP A 277 8.55 14.62 24.30
C ASP A 277 9.88 15.18 23.75
N THR A 278 10.91 15.32 24.60
CA THR A 278 12.25 15.76 24.16
C THR A 278 13.01 14.71 23.35
N LEU A 279 12.58 13.44 23.37
CA LEU A 279 13.07 12.41 22.46
C LEU A 279 12.26 12.45 21.16
N THR A 280 12.70 13.29 20.25
CA THR A 280 12.16 13.34 18.88
C THR A 280 12.49 12.07 18.10
N ALA A 281 11.69 11.76 17.05
CA ALA A 281 12.02 10.68 16.10
C ALA A 281 13.54 10.53 15.89
N PRO A 282 14.07 9.33 15.76
CA PRO A 282 13.40 8.06 15.49
C PRO A 282 12.99 7.25 16.72
N PHE A 283 13.48 7.60 17.90
CA PHE A 283 13.36 6.80 19.10
C PHE A 283 12.12 7.22 19.89
N LEU A 284 11.11 6.35 19.94
CA LEU A 284 9.95 6.58 20.79
C LEU A 284 10.33 6.47 22.26
N ALA A 285 10.04 7.50 23.06
CA ALA A 285 10.40 7.55 24.49
C ALA A 285 9.97 6.30 25.27
N LYS A 286 8.75 5.79 25.01
CA LYS A 286 8.23 4.56 25.64
C LYS A 286 9.07 3.31 25.33
N ASP A 287 9.61 3.22 24.12
CA ASP A 287 10.40 2.07 23.69
C ASP A 287 11.83 2.18 24.20
N VAL A 288 12.39 3.39 24.25
CA VAL A 288 13.69 3.67 24.89
C VAL A 288 13.62 3.31 26.37
N ASP A 289 12.63 3.81 27.12
CA ASP A 289 12.43 3.50 28.54
C ASP A 289 12.27 1.99 28.80
N LYS A 290 11.72 1.26 27.85
CA LYS A 290 11.51 -0.19 27.97
C LYS A 290 12.73 -1.02 27.60
N PHE A 291 13.43 -0.69 26.53
CA PHE A 291 14.43 -1.57 25.90
C PHE A 291 15.86 -1.06 26.01
N TRP A 292 16.10 0.27 26.10
CA TRP A 292 17.42 0.87 26.17
C TRP A 292 17.84 1.09 27.63
N LYS A 293 18.23 -0.01 28.32
CA LYS A 293 18.65 0.01 29.70
C LYS A 293 20.12 -0.39 29.81
N PRO A 294 20.87 0.06 30.86
CA PRO A 294 22.29 -0.26 31.02
C PRO A 294 22.60 -1.74 30.85
N GLU A 295 21.81 -2.60 31.47
CA GLU A 295 21.98 -4.07 31.39
C GLU A 295 21.67 -4.65 29.99
N SER A 296 21.11 -3.84 29.03
CA SER A 296 20.80 -4.26 27.68
C SER A 296 21.73 -3.63 26.65
N TYR A 297 21.96 -2.31 26.71
CA TYR A 297 22.82 -1.66 25.74
C TYR A 297 24.29 -2.01 25.89
N GLU A 298 24.79 -2.29 27.09
CA GLU A 298 26.14 -2.81 27.30
C GLU A 298 26.38 -4.14 26.55
N LEU A 299 25.34 -4.99 26.48
CA LEU A 299 25.40 -6.23 25.70
C LEU A 299 25.42 -5.95 24.19
N VAL A 300 24.67 -4.93 23.76
CA VAL A 300 24.66 -4.53 22.33
C VAL A 300 26.04 -4.00 21.90
N PHE A 301 26.77 -3.30 22.78
CA PHE A 301 28.13 -2.87 22.47
C PHE A 301 29.09 -4.06 22.30
N LYS A 302 28.94 -5.12 23.10
CA LYS A 302 29.69 -6.37 22.90
C LYS A 302 29.27 -7.10 21.62
N VAL A 303 28.00 -7.05 21.25
CA VAL A 303 27.52 -7.55 19.94
C VAL A 303 28.12 -6.74 18.79
N ALA A 304 28.30 -5.44 18.95
CA ALA A 304 29.00 -4.61 17.94
C ALA A 304 30.46 -5.07 17.73
N ASP A 305 31.19 -5.40 18.82
CA ASP A 305 32.53 -5.97 18.72
C ASP A 305 32.54 -7.34 18.05
N PHE A 306 31.54 -8.20 18.31
CA PHE A 306 31.35 -9.46 17.61
C PHE A 306 31.11 -9.23 16.12
N ILE A 307 30.20 -8.33 15.73
CA ILE A 307 29.92 -8.01 14.33
C ILE A 307 31.17 -7.48 13.62
N LYS A 308 31.94 -6.62 14.28
CA LYS A 308 33.21 -6.11 13.77
C LYS A 308 34.21 -7.21 13.47
N GLY A 309 34.31 -8.19 14.36
CA GLY A 309 35.22 -9.34 14.24
C GLY A 309 34.70 -10.49 13.39
N TYR A 310 33.45 -10.46 12.94
CA TYR A 310 32.86 -11.56 12.16
C TYR A 310 33.47 -11.65 10.77
N THR A 311 34.10 -12.80 10.45
CA THR A 311 34.87 -13.02 9.22
C THR A 311 34.24 -14.01 8.24
N ASP A 312 33.25 -14.79 8.69
CA ASP A 312 32.57 -15.76 7.84
C ASP A 312 31.70 -15.07 6.78
N GLU A 313 31.18 -15.86 5.85
CA GLU A 313 30.29 -15.36 4.82
C GLU A 313 29.08 -14.64 5.43
N PHE A 314 28.87 -13.38 5.03
CA PHE A 314 27.89 -12.50 5.62
C PHE A 314 26.50 -12.70 5.00
N THR A 315 25.96 -13.91 5.14
CA THR A 315 24.59 -14.28 4.74
C THR A 315 23.68 -14.28 5.96
N LYS A 316 22.36 -14.19 5.70
CA LYS A 316 21.36 -14.18 6.77
C LYS A 316 21.47 -15.40 7.67
N GLU A 317 21.47 -16.59 7.07
CA GLU A 317 21.44 -17.87 7.78
C GLU A 317 22.69 -18.06 8.65
N LYS A 318 23.87 -17.77 8.08
CA LYS A 318 25.13 -17.92 8.81
C LYS A 318 25.26 -16.87 9.93
N PHE A 319 24.92 -15.65 9.64
CA PHE A 319 25.00 -14.57 10.63
C PHE A 319 23.99 -14.78 11.77
N GLU A 320 22.74 -15.20 11.48
CA GLU A 320 21.71 -15.46 12.47
C GLU A 320 22.16 -16.55 13.46
N ILE A 321 22.65 -17.69 12.93
CA ILE A 321 23.17 -18.79 13.73
C ILE A 321 24.34 -18.31 14.62
N ALA A 322 25.32 -17.66 14.03
CA ALA A 322 26.51 -17.20 14.75
C ALA A 322 26.18 -16.18 15.83
N LEU A 323 25.24 -15.26 15.59
CA LEU A 323 24.79 -14.28 16.57
C LEU A 323 24.05 -14.96 17.73
N GLU A 324 23.16 -15.92 17.43
CA GLU A 324 22.46 -16.67 18.47
C GLU A 324 23.43 -17.50 19.32
N GLU A 325 24.37 -18.19 18.70
CA GLU A 325 25.41 -18.96 19.42
C GLU A 325 26.27 -18.08 20.29
N TYR A 326 26.68 -16.90 19.77
CA TYR A 326 27.46 -15.94 20.56
C TYR A 326 26.69 -15.44 21.77
N ILE A 327 25.41 -15.10 21.65
CA ILE A 327 24.57 -14.67 22.77
C ILE A 327 24.36 -15.80 23.78
N LYS A 328 24.10 -17.03 23.32
CA LYS A 328 23.91 -18.22 24.15
C LYS A 328 25.20 -18.60 24.92
N ALA A 329 26.33 -18.58 24.23
CA ALA A 329 27.64 -18.92 24.84
C ALA A 329 28.03 -17.95 25.96
N ASN A 330 27.53 -16.71 25.92
CA ASN A 330 27.75 -15.73 26.99
C ASN A 330 26.63 -15.69 28.03
N GLU A 331 25.65 -16.60 27.94
CA GLU A 331 24.48 -16.68 28.85
C GLU A 331 23.65 -15.39 28.91
N TRP A 332 23.59 -14.62 27.81
CA TRP A 332 22.87 -13.37 27.79
C TRP A 332 21.36 -13.58 27.48
N PRO A 333 20.50 -12.73 28.06
CA PRO A 333 19.06 -12.83 27.80
C PRO A 333 18.72 -12.40 26.34
N MET A 334 18.54 -13.38 25.47
CA MET A 334 18.32 -13.21 24.02
C MET A 334 17.34 -12.08 23.68
N GLY A 335 16.15 -12.09 24.29
CA GLY A 335 15.12 -11.10 24.01
C GLY A 335 15.53 -9.66 24.39
N LYS A 336 16.33 -9.46 25.43
CA LYS A 336 16.82 -8.13 25.81
C LYS A 336 17.85 -7.62 24.81
N VAL A 337 18.80 -8.47 24.42
CA VAL A 337 19.83 -8.13 23.43
C VAL A 337 19.20 -7.81 22.10
N MET A 338 18.33 -8.68 21.59
CA MET A 338 17.71 -8.53 20.28
C MET A 338 16.79 -7.29 20.18
N ASN A 339 15.99 -7.02 21.22
CA ASN A 339 15.13 -5.82 21.20
C ASN A 339 15.94 -4.52 21.28
N CYS A 340 16.99 -4.49 22.10
CA CYS A 340 17.87 -3.33 22.23
C CYS A 340 18.69 -3.11 20.95
N LEU A 341 19.19 -4.17 20.32
CA LEU A 341 19.89 -4.11 19.04
C LEU A 341 18.96 -3.61 17.92
N ARG A 342 17.73 -4.13 17.85
CA ARG A 342 16.73 -3.66 16.90
C ARG A 342 16.50 -2.16 17.04
N MET A 343 16.33 -1.67 18.26
CA MET A 343 16.15 -0.25 18.51
C MET A 343 17.33 0.58 18.00
N ALA A 344 18.57 0.15 18.27
CA ALA A 344 19.76 0.83 17.79
C ALA A 344 19.80 0.92 16.26
N LEU A 345 19.37 -0.13 15.56
CA LEU A 345 19.44 -0.23 14.10
C LEU A 345 18.30 0.49 13.37
N THR A 346 17.11 0.53 13.98
CA THR A 346 15.87 0.94 13.28
C THR A 346 15.15 2.12 13.94
N GLY A 347 15.46 2.45 15.18
CA GLY A 347 14.70 3.39 15.99
C GLY A 347 13.36 2.85 16.50
N ALA A 348 13.01 1.58 16.22
CA ALA A 348 11.72 0.97 16.55
C ALA A 348 11.87 -0.34 17.31
N SER A 349 10.80 -0.73 18.04
CA SER A 349 10.76 -1.98 18.79
C SER A 349 10.28 -3.19 17.98
N SER A 350 9.78 -2.98 16.78
CA SER A 350 9.28 -4.01 15.86
C SER A 350 9.77 -3.78 14.42
N GLY A 351 9.67 -4.78 13.55
CA GLY A 351 10.12 -4.68 12.16
C GLY A 351 10.53 -6.03 11.58
N LEU A 352 11.46 -5.99 10.62
CA LEU A 352 12.05 -7.18 9.98
C LEU A 352 12.96 -7.95 10.95
N GLY A 353 13.39 -9.15 10.58
CA GLY A 353 14.38 -9.92 11.30
C GLY A 353 15.69 -9.13 11.51
N ILE A 354 16.35 -9.29 12.66
CA ILE A 354 17.61 -8.56 12.90
C ILE A 354 18.68 -8.99 11.91
N ALA A 355 18.78 -10.29 11.63
CA ALA A 355 19.74 -10.79 10.65
C ALA A 355 19.46 -10.22 9.25
N ASP A 356 18.18 -10.14 8.85
CA ASP A 356 17.78 -9.49 7.58
C ASP A 356 18.28 -8.04 7.53
N ILE A 357 18.04 -7.26 8.59
CA ILE A 357 18.47 -5.87 8.66
C ILE A 357 20.00 -5.76 8.57
N VAL A 358 20.72 -6.49 9.44
CA VAL A 358 22.18 -6.42 9.57
C VAL A 358 22.87 -6.78 8.25
N VAL A 359 22.44 -7.85 7.60
CA VAL A 359 23.04 -8.28 6.32
C VAL A 359 22.71 -7.31 5.19
N THR A 360 21.51 -6.75 5.19
CA THR A 360 21.07 -5.81 4.15
C THR A 360 21.81 -4.47 4.24
N ILE A 361 21.91 -3.85 5.42
CA ILE A 361 22.59 -2.55 5.54
C ILE A 361 24.13 -2.68 5.62
N GLY A 362 24.62 -3.87 5.96
CA GLY A 362 26.04 -4.18 6.03
C GLY A 362 26.72 -3.75 7.33
N LYS A 363 27.89 -4.36 7.62
CA LYS A 363 28.60 -4.20 8.89
C LYS A 363 28.93 -2.74 9.23
N ALA A 364 29.42 -1.99 8.27
CA ALA A 364 29.83 -0.60 8.49
C ALA A 364 28.65 0.26 8.97
N GLU A 365 27.51 0.17 8.28
CA GLU A 365 26.32 0.91 8.66
C GLU A 365 25.71 0.44 9.99
N VAL A 366 25.73 -0.87 10.26
CA VAL A 366 25.33 -1.42 11.56
C VAL A 366 26.14 -0.80 12.70
N LEU A 367 27.46 -0.73 12.57
CA LEU A 367 28.34 -0.15 13.58
C LEU A 367 28.09 1.35 13.76
N ASN A 368 27.89 2.08 12.68
CA ASN A 368 27.56 3.51 12.70
C ASN A 368 26.26 3.76 13.48
N ARG A 369 25.22 2.95 13.24
CA ARG A 369 23.92 3.08 13.93
C ARG A 369 24.01 2.74 15.40
N ILE A 370 24.74 1.70 15.78
CA ILE A 370 24.97 1.36 17.21
C ILE A 370 25.71 2.51 17.91
N GLU A 371 26.74 3.06 17.28
CA GLU A 371 27.51 4.19 17.84
C GLU A 371 26.63 5.44 17.99
N PHE A 372 25.80 5.74 16.98
CA PHE A 372 24.83 6.83 17.06
C PHE A 372 23.84 6.63 18.23
N ALA A 373 23.24 5.46 18.34
CA ALA A 373 22.32 5.15 19.44
C ALA A 373 23.00 5.27 20.81
N LYS A 374 24.24 4.79 20.93
CA LYS A 374 25.06 4.95 22.13
C LYS A 374 25.21 6.41 22.52
N ASN A 375 25.63 7.27 21.58
CA ASN A 375 25.87 8.68 21.84
C ASN A 375 24.58 9.47 22.14
N ARG A 376 23.45 9.04 21.58
CA ARG A 376 22.16 9.71 21.71
C ARG A 376 21.38 9.28 22.95
N LEU A 377 21.42 8.01 23.31
CA LEU A 377 20.51 7.40 24.29
C LEU A 377 21.16 6.99 25.61
N SER A 378 22.51 6.85 25.67
CA SER A 378 23.23 6.42 26.89
C SER A 378 23.73 7.60 27.73
N LYS A 379 22.99 8.71 27.76
CA LYS A 379 23.31 9.89 28.58
C LYS A 379 22.71 9.79 29.97
#